data_79ed2d57fca128b6fa116975bbfe3937
#
_entry.id   79ed2d57fca128b6fa116975bbfe3937
#
_cell.length_a   1.000
_cell.length_b   1.000
_cell.length_c   1.000
_cell.angle_alpha   90.00
_cell.angle_beta   90.00
_cell.angle_gamma   90.00
#
_symmetry.space_group_name_H-M   'P 1'
#
loop_
_entity.id
_entity.type
_entity.pdbx_description
1 polymer ?
#
loop_
_entity_poly.entity_id
_entity_poly.type
_entity_poly.pdbx_seq_one_letter_code
_entity_poly.pdbx_strand_id
1 'polypeptide(L)'
;MPESNYREVLDLVKNRSNVFIDTSTVPVYFDEEYPWPSSAEIIQACYRHVGPEKMMWASDYPGMLNHGTMRQLINLVEKHCSHIPESHRQMIMADNARRLFFDNQR
;
A
#
# COMPACT_ATOMS: atom_id res chain seq x y z
N MET A 1 4.95 -12.75 -6.75
CA MET A 1 3.91 -12.49 -7.76
C MET A 1 4.50 -12.54 -9.15
N PRO A 2 3.90 -13.27 -10.09
CA PRO A 2 4.33 -13.17 -11.48
C PRO A 2 4.11 -11.76 -12.00
N GLU A 3 5.11 -11.23 -12.66
CA GLU A 3 5.11 -9.84 -13.13
C GLU A 3 3.98 -9.54 -14.11
N SER A 4 3.62 -10.52 -14.95
CA SER A 4 2.54 -10.36 -15.92
C SER A 4 1.18 -10.12 -15.26
N ASN A 5 0.88 -10.84 -14.18
CA ASN A 5 -0.38 -10.68 -13.45
C ASN A 5 -0.47 -9.36 -12.71
N TYR A 6 0.67 -8.89 -12.25
CA TYR A 6 0.76 -7.64 -11.52
C TYR A 6 0.25 -6.45 -12.34
N ARG A 7 0.69 -6.32 -13.58
CA ARG A 7 0.28 -5.20 -14.44
C ARG A 7 -1.19 -5.26 -14.82
N GLU A 8 -1.69 -6.45 -15.08
CA GLU A 8 -3.11 -6.63 -15.39
C GLU A 8 -4.00 -6.23 -14.21
N VAL A 9 -3.60 -6.59 -13.00
CA VAL A 9 -4.31 -6.20 -11.79
C VAL A 9 -4.30 -4.68 -11.61
N LEU A 10 -3.16 -4.05 -11.83
CA LEU A 10 -3.06 -2.59 -11.71
C LEU A 10 -3.93 -1.86 -12.74
N ASP A 11 -4.00 -2.36 -13.96
CA ASP A 11 -4.87 -1.79 -14.98
C ASP A 11 -6.34 -1.90 -14.58
N LEU A 12 -6.73 -3.04 -14.01
CA LEU A 12 -8.09 -3.23 -13.53
C LEU A 12 -8.43 -2.21 -12.44
N VAL A 13 -7.53 -2.03 -11.48
CA VAL A 13 -7.74 -1.06 -10.39
C VAL A 13 -7.86 0.36 -10.95
N LYS A 14 -6.96 0.72 -11.85
CA LYS A 14 -6.93 2.07 -12.42
C LYS A 14 -8.23 2.41 -13.15
N ASN A 15 -8.80 1.43 -13.84
CA ASN A 15 -9.96 1.65 -14.72
C ASN A 15 -11.31 1.44 -14.04
N ARG A 16 -11.35 1.10 -12.76
CA ARG A 16 -12.58 0.87 -12.01
C ARG A 16 -12.67 1.83 -10.83
N SER A 17 -13.78 2.53 -10.71
CA SER A 17 -13.96 3.52 -9.65
C SER A 17 -14.16 2.89 -8.26
N ASN A 18 -14.55 1.62 -8.21
CA ASN A 18 -14.89 0.94 -6.97
C ASN A 18 -13.88 -0.14 -6.55
N VAL A 19 -12.67 -0.11 -7.13
CA VAL A 19 -11.63 -1.08 -6.81
C VAL A 19 -10.40 -0.34 -6.29
N PHE A 20 -9.83 -0.84 -5.20
CA PHE A 20 -8.71 -0.22 -4.50
C PHE A 20 -7.62 -1.26 -4.21
N ILE A 21 -6.40 -0.79 -3.97
CA ILE A 21 -5.27 -1.63 -3.56
C ILE A 21 -5.06 -1.48 -2.06
N ASP A 22 -4.98 -2.61 -1.36
CA ASP A 22 -4.57 -2.70 0.03
C ASP A 22 -3.10 -3.10 0.05
N THR A 23 -2.26 -2.33 0.74
CA THR A 23 -0.81 -2.57 0.79
C THR A 23 -0.38 -3.50 1.91
N SER A 24 -1.31 -4.14 2.62
CA SER A 24 -0.96 -5.07 3.69
C SER A 24 -0.22 -6.29 3.15
N THR A 25 0.54 -6.94 4.01
CA THR A 25 1.22 -8.21 3.77
C THR A 25 2.30 -8.21 2.68
N VAL A 26 2.57 -7.09 2.02
CA VAL A 26 3.56 -7.05 0.94
C VAL A 26 4.91 -7.63 1.36
N PRO A 27 5.45 -7.34 2.57
CA PRO A 27 6.75 -7.90 2.97
C PRO A 27 6.80 -9.43 3.02
N VAL A 28 5.67 -10.11 3.14
CA VAL A 28 5.62 -11.58 3.16
C VAL A 28 6.11 -12.18 1.85
N TYR A 29 5.94 -11.46 0.74
CA TYR A 29 6.27 -11.97 -0.58
C TYR A 29 7.74 -11.84 -0.93
N PHE A 30 8.53 -11.17 -0.08
CA PHE A 30 9.95 -10.96 -0.31
C PHE A 30 10.73 -11.45 0.90
N ASP A 31 11.81 -12.18 0.66
CA ASP A 31 12.66 -12.69 1.74
C ASP A 31 13.67 -11.61 2.15
N GLU A 32 13.16 -10.58 2.82
CA GLU A 32 13.96 -9.43 3.23
C GLU A 32 13.62 -9.03 4.66
N GLU A 33 14.62 -8.49 5.33
CA GLU A 33 14.42 -7.84 6.62
C GLU A 33 14.03 -6.39 6.43
N TYR A 34 13.47 -5.80 7.52
CA TYR A 34 13.21 -4.37 7.55
C TYR A 34 14.49 -3.59 7.20
N PRO A 35 14.43 -2.57 6.34
CA PRO A 35 13.25 -1.80 5.90
C PRO A 35 12.55 -2.31 4.63
N TRP A 36 12.74 -3.52 4.23
CA TRP A 36 12.01 -4.17 3.13
C TRP A 36 12.10 -3.39 1.81
N PRO A 37 13.29 -3.22 1.23
CA PRO A 37 13.45 -2.38 0.04
C PRO A 37 12.63 -2.84 -1.16
N SER A 38 12.45 -4.14 -1.35
CA SER A 38 11.63 -4.63 -2.46
C SER A 38 10.15 -4.33 -2.25
N SER A 39 9.68 -4.37 -0.99
CA SER A 39 8.30 -3.99 -0.68
C SER A 39 8.07 -2.50 -0.94
N ALA A 40 9.01 -1.65 -0.53
CA ALA A 40 8.93 -0.22 -0.80
C ALA A 40 8.90 0.05 -2.31
N GLU A 41 9.72 -0.68 -3.06
CA GLU A 41 9.78 -0.53 -4.51
C GLU A 41 8.46 -0.89 -5.17
N ILE A 42 7.85 -2.01 -4.78
CA ILE A 42 6.58 -2.45 -5.41
C ILE A 42 5.43 -1.52 -5.03
N ILE A 43 5.40 -1.03 -3.80
CA ILE A 43 4.37 -0.07 -3.38
C ILE A 43 4.49 1.22 -4.20
N GLN A 44 5.70 1.71 -4.39
CA GLN A 44 5.93 2.91 -5.19
C GLN A 44 5.61 2.69 -6.67
N ALA A 45 5.85 1.49 -7.19
CA ALA A 45 5.47 1.15 -8.55
C ALA A 45 3.94 1.12 -8.70
N CYS A 46 3.22 0.57 -7.72
CA CYS A 46 1.76 0.62 -7.71
C CYS A 46 1.25 2.06 -7.71
N TYR A 47 1.85 2.88 -6.86
CA TYR A 47 1.51 4.29 -6.78
C TYR A 47 1.66 5.00 -8.13
N ARG A 48 2.77 4.76 -8.82
CA ARG A 48 3.00 5.37 -10.12
C ARG A 48 1.99 4.93 -11.17
N HIS A 49 1.49 3.71 -11.04
CA HIS A 49 0.55 3.15 -12.02
C HIS A 49 -0.90 3.58 -11.77
N VAL A 50 -1.37 3.52 -10.51
CA VAL A 50 -2.79 3.74 -10.19
C VAL A 50 -3.07 5.08 -9.51
N GLY A 51 -2.06 5.71 -8.94
CA GLY A 51 -2.23 6.97 -8.21
C GLY A 51 -2.59 6.78 -6.75
N PRO A 52 -2.44 7.85 -5.95
CA PRO A 52 -2.62 7.76 -4.49
C PRO A 52 -4.06 7.50 -4.05
N GLU A 53 -5.03 7.89 -4.86
CA GLU A 53 -6.45 7.78 -4.48
C GLU A 53 -6.95 6.34 -4.47
N LYS A 54 -6.20 5.42 -5.09
CA LYS A 54 -6.58 4.02 -5.23
C LYS A 54 -5.91 3.10 -4.23
N MET A 55 -5.11 3.64 -3.32
CA MET A 55 -4.29 2.84 -2.42
C MET A 55 -4.66 3.09 -0.97
N MET A 56 -4.64 2.02 -0.17
CA MET A 56 -4.88 2.09 1.26
C MET A 56 -3.88 1.20 2.00
N TRP A 57 -3.30 1.75 3.06
CA TRP A 57 -2.42 0.99 3.95
C TRP A 57 -3.25 0.18 4.93
N ALA A 58 -2.77 -1.02 5.25
CA ALA A 58 -3.30 -1.83 6.35
C ALA A 58 -2.16 -2.61 6.98
N SER A 59 -2.32 -3.00 8.25
CA SER A 59 -1.28 -3.66 9.01
C SER A 59 -1.29 -5.18 8.88
N ASP A 60 -2.44 -5.75 8.61
CA ASP A 60 -2.66 -7.20 8.71
C ASP A 60 -2.24 -7.72 10.10
N TYR A 61 -2.54 -6.93 11.13
CA TYR A 61 -2.29 -7.30 12.52
C TYR A 61 -3.22 -8.44 12.93
N PRO A 62 -2.78 -9.45 13.69
CA PRO A 62 -1.41 -9.62 14.22
C PRO A 62 -0.49 -10.48 13.35
N GLY A 63 -0.93 -10.94 12.19
CA GLY A 63 -0.17 -11.85 11.34
C GLY A 63 1.21 -11.31 10.97
N MET A 64 1.31 -10.03 10.66
CA MET A 64 2.55 -9.41 10.24
C MET A 64 3.55 -9.19 11.36
N LEU A 65 3.18 -9.40 12.62
CA LEU A 65 4.11 -9.24 13.74
C LEU A 65 5.27 -10.25 13.71
N ASN A 66 5.12 -11.33 12.96
CA ASN A 66 6.23 -12.25 12.72
C ASN A 66 7.29 -11.68 11.80
N HIS A 67 6.99 -10.61 11.09
CA HIS A 67 7.89 -10.00 10.11
C HIS A 67 8.42 -8.64 10.57
N GLY A 68 7.70 -7.94 11.44
CA GLY A 68 8.12 -6.66 11.92
C GLY A 68 7.19 -6.09 12.95
N THR A 69 7.58 -4.97 13.55
CA THR A 69 6.75 -4.26 14.51
C THR A 69 5.70 -3.42 13.80
N MET A 70 4.67 -3.00 14.54
CA MET A 70 3.66 -2.08 14.00
C MET A 70 4.31 -0.79 13.48
N ARG A 71 5.28 -0.25 14.24
CA ARG A 71 5.97 0.97 13.81
C ARG A 71 6.72 0.77 12.49
N GLN A 72 7.36 -0.38 12.33
CA GLN A 72 8.05 -0.70 11.09
C GLN A 72 7.08 -0.82 9.91
N LEU A 73 5.91 -1.42 10.14
CA LEU A 73 4.88 -1.54 9.09
C LEU A 73 4.35 -0.16 8.67
N ILE A 74 4.16 0.74 9.63
CA ILE A 74 3.77 2.12 9.33
C ILE A 74 4.88 2.82 8.55
N ASN A 75 6.12 2.67 9.00
CA ASN A 75 7.28 3.32 8.39
C ASN A 75 7.52 2.84 6.96
N LEU A 76 7.10 1.65 6.61
CA LEU A 76 7.26 1.16 5.24
C LEU A 76 6.70 2.18 4.24
N VAL A 77 5.53 2.72 4.50
CA VAL A 77 4.96 3.77 3.63
C VAL A 77 5.47 5.15 4.04
N GLU A 78 5.39 5.50 5.32
CA GLU A 78 5.70 6.87 5.76
C GLU A 78 7.14 7.28 5.56
N LYS A 79 8.09 6.35 5.71
CA LYS A 79 9.52 6.67 5.62
C LYS A 79 10.20 6.07 4.41
N HIS A 80 9.85 4.83 4.05
CA HIS A 80 10.62 4.10 3.06
C HIS A 80 10.07 4.20 1.64
N CYS A 81 8.84 4.70 1.48
CA CYS A 81 8.30 5.06 0.18
C CYS A 81 8.57 6.55 -0.10
N SER A 82 9.83 6.93 -0.10
CA SER A 82 10.26 8.33 -0.14
C SER A 82 9.95 9.02 -1.47
N HIS A 83 9.73 8.27 -2.53
CA HIS A 83 9.36 8.83 -3.83
C HIS A 83 7.89 9.23 -3.92
N ILE A 84 7.09 8.85 -2.93
CA ILE A 84 5.69 9.28 -2.84
C ILE A 84 5.67 10.56 -2.00
N PRO A 85 5.13 11.68 -2.53
CA PRO A 85 5.03 12.92 -1.75
C PRO A 85 4.27 12.72 -0.44
N GLU A 86 4.61 13.50 0.57
CA GLU A 86 4.00 13.36 1.90
C GLU A 86 2.47 13.44 1.87
N SER A 87 1.91 14.39 1.11
CA SER A 87 0.45 14.52 1.01
C SER A 87 -0.19 13.26 0.45
N HIS A 88 0.44 12.60 -0.50
CA HIS A 88 -0.05 11.37 -1.08
C HIS A 88 0.14 10.18 -0.13
N ARG A 89 1.23 10.16 0.65
CA ARG A 89 1.40 9.13 1.68
C ARG A 89 0.30 9.21 2.73
N GLN A 90 -0.11 10.42 3.11
CA GLN A 90 -1.23 10.60 4.03
C GLN A 90 -2.54 10.08 3.45
N MET A 91 -2.77 10.27 2.17
CA MET A 91 -3.94 9.69 1.50
C MET A 91 -3.94 8.17 1.63
N ILE A 92 -2.81 7.54 1.35
CA ILE A 92 -2.67 6.08 1.43
C ILE A 92 -2.83 5.59 2.88
N MET A 93 -2.24 6.30 3.83
CA MET A 93 -2.24 5.88 5.24
C MET A 93 -3.58 6.05 5.93
N ALA A 94 -4.36 7.06 5.57
CA ALA A 94 -5.56 7.38 6.34
C ALA A 94 -6.70 8.00 5.52
N ASP A 95 -6.41 8.98 4.66
CA ASP A 95 -7.46 9.82 4.09
C ASP A 95 -8.41 9.05 3.19
N ASN A 96 -7.89 8.13 2.38
CA ASN A 96 -8.72 7.33 1.47
C ASN A 96 -9.68 6.43 2.25
N ALA A 97 -9.18 5.79 3.30
CA ALA A 97 -10.02 4.92 4.13
C ALA A 97 -11.10 5.74 4.85
N ARG A 98 -10.74 6.92 5.36
CA ARG A 98 -11.71 7.80 6.00
C ARG A 98 -12.81 8.19 5.03
N ARG A 99 -12.45 8.64 3.85
CA ARG A 99 -13.41 9.05 2.82
C ARG A 99 -14.33 7.89 2.43
N LEU A 100 -13.76 6.70 2.22
CA LEU A 100 -14.50 5.55 1.72
C LEU A 100 -15.42 4.94 2.78
N PHE A 101 -14.93 4.80 4.02
CA PHE A 101 -15.62 4.05 5.05
C PHE A 101 -16.36 4.91 6.08
N PHE A 102 -16.01 6.18 6.23
CA PHE A 102 -16.58 7.03 7.27
C PHE A 102 -17.35 8.22 6.71
N ASP A 103 -16.78 8.96 5.77
CA ASP A 103 -17.41 10.18 5.27
C ASP A 103 -18.64 9.91 4.40
N ASN A 104 -18.74 8.72 3.82
CA ASN A 104 -19.87 8.32 2.97
C ASN A 104 -20.98 7.60 3.72
N GLN A 105 -20.84 7.42 5.03
CA GLN A 105 -21.85 6.79 5.87
C GLN A 105 -22.81 7.84 6.43
N ARG A 106 -23.84 8.09 5.70
CA ARG A 106 -24.88 9.05 6.14
C ARG A 106 -26.26 8.49 5.97
#